data_bea3c1bde72657bd57940a5832cdd9e8
#
_entry.id   bea3c1bde72657bd57940a5832cdd9e8
#
_cell.length_a   1.000
_cell.length_b   1.000
_cell.length_c   1.000
_cell.angle_alpha   90.00
_cell.angle_beta   90.00
_cell.angle_gamma   90.00
#
_symmetry.space_group_name_H-M   'P 1'
#
loop_
_entity.id
_entity.type
_entity.pdbx_description
1 polymer ?
#
loop_
_entity_poly.entity_id
_entity_poly.type
_entity_poly.pdbx_seq_one_letter_code
_entity_poly.pdbx_strand_id
1 'polypeptide(L)'
;MVLYWVFVLAVATLLYVLLDGFDLGVGILFGMTTKETQRRAMLSAVAPIWDGNETWLVVVGVVLWGAFPVVYATLLSAFYLPLLVMLAGLILRGVAFEFRYKTERMRWIWDAGFAGGSLVAAFIQGMTIGALVEGLPFANGRYVGGEFGWLSPFAMLCGIGLCLGYTLLGACWLVRKCEADVREAAYRLIQIGRASCRERV
;
A
#
# COMPACT_ATOMS: atom_id res chain seq x y z
N MET A 1 -27.65 11.93 -6.94
CA MET A 1 -27.20 10.99 -5.88
C MET A 1 -25.99 10.16 -6.32
N VAL A 2 -26.01 9.43 -7.46
CA VAL A 2 -24.90 8.57 -7.92
C VAL A 2 -23.59 9.36 -8.06
N LEU A 3 -23.58 10.49 -8.75
CA LEU A 3 -22.38 11.33 -8.93
C LEU A 3 -21.76 11.81 -7.61
N TYR A 4 -22.57 12.08 -6.61
CA TYR A 4 -22.09 12.44 -5.27
C TYR A 4 -21.27 11.29 -4.66
N TRP A 5 -21.79 10.05 -4.69
CA TRP A 5 -21.10 8.90 -4.14
C TRP A 5 -19.86 8.51 -4.96
N VAL A 6 -19.89 8.69 -6.27
CA VAL A 6 -18.68 8.52 -7.13
C VAL A 6 -17.61 9.53 -6.72
N PHE A 7 -17.98 10.79 -6.48
CA PHE A 7 -17.04 11.81 -6.01
C PHE A 7 -16.45 11.45 -4.63
N VAL A 8 -17.30 11.04 -3.68
CA VAL A 8 -16.84 10.61 -2.34
C VAL A 8 -15.87 9.42 -2.45
N LEU A 9 -16.20 8.43 -3.27
CA LEU A 9 -15.34 7.27 -3.51
C LEU A 9 -13.99 7.67 -4.11
N ALA A 10 -14.00 8.56 -5.11
CA ALA A 10 -12.79 9.06 -5.76
C ALA A 10 -11.89 9.81 -4.76
N VAL A 11 -12.47 10.70 -3.95
CA VAL A 11 -11.73 11.44 -2.92
C VAL A 11 -11.17 10.49 -1.86
N ALA A 12 -11.97 9.55 -1.35
CA ALA A 12 -11.53 8.58 -0.35
C ALA A 12 -10.38 7.70 -0.88
N THR A 13 -10.48 7.23 -2.13
CA THR A 13 -9.43 6.46 -2.78
C THR A 13 -8.16 7.28 -2.96
N LEU A 14 -8.28 8.53 -3.40
CA LEU A 14 -7.14 9.44 -3.57
C LEU A 14 -6.44 9.68 -2.22
N LEU A 15 -7.20 9.95 -1.16
CA LEU A 15 -6.64 10.16 0.18
C LEU A 15 -5.97 8.89 0.69
N TYR A 16 -6.58 7.72 0.50
CA TYR A 16 -5.97 6.45 0.84
C TYR A 16 -4.63 6.25 0.13
N VAL A 17 -4.59 6.38 -1.19
CA VAL A 17 -3.36 6.19 -1.98
C VAL A 17 -2.26 7.18 -1.60
N LEU A 18 -2.60 8.42 -1.29
CA LEU A 18 -1.62 9.44 -0.91
C LEU A 18 -1.14 9.26 0.54
N LEU A 19 -2.06 9.07 1.47
CA LEU A 19 -1.75 9.07 2.90
C LEU A 19 -1.22 7.71 3.37
N ASP A 20 -1.92 6.62 3.11
CA ASP A 20 -1.41 5.29 3.46
C ASP A 20 -0.26 4.86 2.52
N GLY A 21 -0.23 5.37 1.29
CA GLY A 21 0.85 5.09 0.35
C GLY A 21 2.23 5.52 0.84
N PHE A 22 2.38 6.68 1.50
CA PHE A 22 3.67 7.02 2.08
C PHE A 22 3.99 6.18 3.33
N ASP A 23 3.00 5.76 4.10
CA ASP A 23 3.20 4.90 5.26
C ASP A 23 3.68 3.49 4.84
N LEU A 24 3.04 2.92 3.80
CA LEU A 24 3.48 1.67 3.19
C LEU A 24 4.89 1.80 2.59
N GLY A 25 5.17 2.93 1.95
CA GLY A 25 6.49 3.25 1.42
C GLY A 25 7.57 3.33 2.49
N VAL A 26 7.27 3.93 3.64
CA VAL A 26 8.17 3.93 4.82
C VAL A 26 8.38 2.50 5.33
N GLY A 27 7.32 1.65 5.33
CA GLY A 27 7.43 0.24 5.70
C GLY A 27 8.38 -0.55 4.79
N ILE A 28 8.33 -0.31 3.49
CA ILE A 28 9.25 -0.91 2.51
C ILE A 28 10.69 -0.45 2.77
N LEU A 29 10.93 0.86 2.94
CA LEU A 29 12.24 1.44 3.24
C LEU A 29 12.80 0.96 4.57
N PHE A 30 11.96 0.76 5.56
CA PHE A 30 12.32 0.18 6.85
C PHE A 30 12.91 -1.22 6.68
N GLY A 31 12.33 -2.06 5.81
CA GLY A 31 12.86 -3.39 5.49
C GLY A 31 14.26 -3.36 4.86
N MET A 32 14.58 -2.30 4.10
CA MET A 32 15.89 -2.11 3.47
C MET A 32 16.95 -1.53 4.43
N THR A 33 16.54 -1.07 5.61
CA THR A 33 17.40 -0.40 6.59
C THR A 33 17.85 -1.37 7.67
N THR A 34 19.14 -1.41 7.97
CA THR A 34 19.73 -2.32 8.98
C THR A 34 20.00 -1.64 10.33
N LYS A 35 20.22 -0.32 10.34
CA LYS A 35 20.58 0.44 11.54
C LYS A 35 19.34 0.70 12.41
N GLU A 36 19.38 0.22 13.67
CA GLU A 36 18.26 0.34 14.61
C GLU A 36 17.86 1.80 14.90
N THR A 37 18.84 2.71 14.96
CA THR A 37 18.57 4.14 15.15
C THR A 37 17.73 4.73 14.01
N GLN A 38 18.05 4.36 12.77
CA GLN A 38 17.30 4.77 11.59
C GLN A 38 15.90 4.15 11.56
N ARG A 39 15.78 2.86 11.90
CA ARG A 39 14.49 2.16 12.00
C ARG A 39 13.56 2.83 13.00
N ARG A 40 14.07 3.21 14.18
CA ARG A 40 13.28 3.95 15.18
C ARG A 40 12.82 5.31 14.67
N ALA A 41 13.69 6.06 14.00
CA ALA A 41 13.33 7.35 13.43
C ALA A 41 12.24 7.21 12.36
N MET A 42 12.31 6.20 11.50
CA MET A 42 11.28 5.91 10.48
C MET A 42 9.92 5.61 11.13
N LEU A 43 9.90 4.71 12.12
CA LEU A 43 8.66 4.39 12.83
C LEU A 43 8.06 5.60 13.56
N SER A 44 8.91 6.40 14.22
CA SER A 44 8.45 7.62 14.90
C SER A 44 7.86 8.65 13.94
N ALA A 45 8.30 8.66 12.68
CA ALA A 45 7.80 9.56 11.65
C ALA A 45 6.37 9.24 11.19
N VAL A 46 5.92 7.99 11.31
CA VAL A 46 4.59 7.53 10.89
C VAL A 46 3.66 7.23 12.09
N ALA A 47 4.22 6.98 13.27
CA ALA A 47 3.49 6.60 14.48
C ALA A 47 2.23 7.43 14.79
N PRO A 48 2.24 8.77 14.66
CA PRO A 48 1.07 9.57 15.06
C PRO A 48 -0.08 9.56 14.04
N ILE A 49 0.11 8.98 12.83
CA ILE A 49 -0.81 9.19 11.71
C ILE A 49 -1.21 7.90 10.97
N TRP A 50 -0.44 6.82 11.07
CA TRP A 50 -0.63 5.61 10.26
C TRP A 50 -2.04 5.00 10.37
N ASP A 51 -2.60 4.93 11.57
CA ASP A 51 -3.94 4.38 11.83
C ASP A 51 -5.04 5.21 11.17
N GLY A 52 -4.93 6.55 11.28
CA GLY A 52 -5.83 7.47 10.60
C GLY A 52 -5.76 7.40 9.08
N ASN A 53 -4.56 7.17 8.53
CA ASN A 53 -4.35 7.05 7.08
C ASN A 53 -4.97 5.75 6.54
N GLU A 54 -4.82 4.62 7.24
CA GLU A 54 -5.40 3.33 6.89
C GLU A 54 -6.94 3.36 6.92
N THR A 55 -7.54 4.20 7.76
CA THR A 55 -9.00 4.36 7.86
C THR A 55 -9.66 4.73 6.53
N TRP A 56 -8.97 5.41 5.61
CA TRP A 56 -9.52 5.73 4.29
C TRP A 56 -9.82 4.49 3.44
N LEU A 57 -9.10 3.38 3.63
CA LEU A 57 -9.45 2.10 3.00
C LEU A 57 -10.82 1.59 3.49
N VAL A 58 -11.09 1.73 4.78
CA VAL A 58 -12.39 1.36 5.36
C VAL A 58 -13.50 2.22 4.77
N VAL A 59 -13.27 3.53 4.62
CA VAL A 59 -14.23 4.44 3.96
C VAL A 59 -14.52 4.00 2.53
N VAL A 60 -13.51 3.65 1.74
CA VAL A 60 -13.68 3.10 0.38
C VAL A 60 -14.56 1.85 0.40
N GLY A 61 -14.27 0.89 1.29
CA GLY A 61 -15.05 -0.34 1.43
C GLY A 61 -16.51 -0.09 1.81
N VAL A 62 -16.75 0.80 2.78
CA VAL A 62 -18.12 1.16 3.22
C VAL A 62 -18.91 1.87 2.13
N VAL A 63 -18.29 2.79 1.40
CA VAL A 63 -18.95 3.49 0.28
C VAL A 63 -19.27 2.53 -0.87
N LEU A 64 -18.36 1.64 -1.21
CA LEU A 64 -18.61 0.59 -2.21
C LEU A 64 -19.77 -0.31 -1.79
N TRP A 65 -19.77 -0.79 -0.57
CA TRP A 65 -20.83 -1.66 -0.04
C TRP A 65 -22.18 -0.96 0.04
N GLY A 66 -22.24 0.27 0.54
CA GLY A 66 -23.49 1.00 0.77
C GLY A 66 -24.08 1.66 -0.48
N ALA A 67 -23.23 2.25 -1.34
CA ALA A 67 -23.66 2.99 -2.50
C ALA A 67 -23.57 2.21 -3.82
N PHE A 68 -22.69 1.20 -3.90
CA PHE A 68 -22.42 0.42 -5.11
C PHE A 68 -22.38 -1.10 -4.83
N PRO A 69 -23.44 -1.71 -4.28
CA PRO A 69 -23.40 -3.10 -3.79
C PRO A 69 -23.09 -4.12 -4.90
N VAL A 70 -23.53 -3.87 -6.14
CA VAL A 70 -23.24 -4.73 -7.29
C VAL A 70 -21.74 -4.69 -7.62
N VAL A 71 -21.14 -3.50 -7.64
CA VAL A 71 -19.70 -3.32 -7.88
C VAL A 71 -18.89 -3.97 -6.76
N TYR A 72 -19.29 -3.75 -5.52
CA TYR A 72 -18.67 -4.38 -4.35
C TYR A 72 -18.66 -5.90 -4.45
N ALA A 73 -19.83 -6.53 -4.69
CA ALA A 73 -19.93 -7.97 -4.83
C ALA A 73 -19.09 -8.51 -6.00
N THR A 74 -19.05 -7.78 -7.09
CA THR A 74 -18.26 -8.12 -8.28
C THR A 74 -16.76 -8.09 -7.99
N LEU A 75 -16.28 -7.02 -7.37
CA LEU A 75 -14.86 -6.86 -6.99
C LEU A 75 -14.43 -7.91 -5.97
N LEU A 76 -15.27 -8.17 -4.96
CA LEU A 76 -14.98 -9.22 -3.99
C LEU A 76 -14.92 -10.61 -4.64
N SER A 77 -15.82 -10.92 -5.57
CA SER A 77 -15.80 -12.20 -6.26
C SER A 77 -14.54 -12.39 -7.10
N ALA A 78 -14.07 -11.33 -7.76
CA ALA A 78 -12.87 -11.37 -8.60
C ALA A 78 -11.56 -11.38 -7.80
N PHE A 79 -11.51 -10.59 -6.73
CA PHE A 79 -10.30 -10.33 -5.95
C PHE A 79 -10.33 -10.90 -4.53
N TYR A 80 -11.17 -11.90 -4.26
CA TYR A 80 -11.30 -12.48 -2.91
C TYR A 80 -9.95 -12.87 -2.32
N LEU A 81 -9.17 -13.66 -3.05
CA LEU A 81 -7.88 -14.17 -2.58
C LEU A 81 -6.84 -13.05 -2.38
N PRO A 82 -6.55 -12.16 -3.37
CA PRO A 82 -5.59 -11.08 -3.18
C PRO A 82 -6.03 -10.09 -2.10
N LEU A 83 -7.30 -9.73 -2.00
CA LEU A 83 -7.79 -8.85 -0.94
C LEU A 83 -7.61 -9.47 0.46
N LEU A 84 -7.84 -10.78 0.61
CA LEU A 84 -7.60 -11.48 1.87
C LEU A 84 -6.11 -11.44 2.26
N VAL A 85 -5.21 -11.67 1.31
CA VAL A 85 -3.76 -11.60 1.54
C VAL A 85 -3.33 -10.16 1.86
N MET A 86 -3.90 -9.15 1.17
CA MET A 86 -3.65 -7.74 1.45
C MET A 86 -4.06 -7.36 2.87
N LEU A 87 -5.28 -7.74 3.27
CA LEU A 87 -5.77 -7.45 4.62
C LEU A 87 -4.94 -8.17 5.70
N ALA A 88 -4.54 -9.43 5.46
CA ALA A 88 -3.63 -10.13 6.36
C ALA A 88 -2.27 -9.40 6.48
N GLY A 89 -1.75 -8.86 5.38
CA GLY A 89 -0.54 -8.02 5.38
C GLY A 89 -0.70 -6.74 6.19
N LEU A 90 -1.82 -6.04 6.05
CA LEU A 90 -2.13 -4.83 6.83
C LEU A 90 -2.30 -5.14 8.32
N ILE A 91 -3.00 -6.20 8.68
CA ILE A 91 -3.14 -6.66 10.08
C ILE A 91 -1.76 -6.99 10.66
N LEU A 92 -0.95 -7.75 9.93
CA LEU A 92 0.40 -8.11 10.38
C LEU A 92 1.27 -6.87 10.59
N ARG A 93 1.19 -5.87 9.69
CA ARG A 93 1.87 -4.58 9.80
C ARG A 93 1.45 -3.85 11.07
N GLY A 94 0.14 -3.71 11.32
CA GLY A 94 -0.38 -3.01 12.50
C GLY A 94 0.03 -3.70 13.80
N VAL A 95 -0.11 -5.03 13.87
CA VAL A 95 0.35 -5.83 15.02
C VAL A 95 1.85 -5.69 15.23
N ALA A 96 2.64 -5.77 14.16
CA ALA A 96 4.09 -5.64 14.23
C ALA A 96 4.52 -4.28 14.78
N PHE A 97 3.82 -3.21 14.37
CA PHE A 97 4.09 -1.86 14.84
C PHE A 97 3.98 -1.75 16.36
N GLU A 98 2.91 -2.30 16.95
CA GLU A 98 2.67 -2.27 18.40
C GLU A 98 3.59 -3.20 19.19
N PHE A 99 3.79 -4.44 18.72
CA PHE A 99 4.53 -5.46 19.48
C PHE A 99 6.04 -5.31 19.38
N ARG A 100 6.56 -4.64 18.36
CA ARG A 100 7.99 -4.39 18.19
C ARG A 100 8.63 -3.69 19.39
N TYR A 101 7.91 -2.75 20.01
CA TYR A 101 8.41 -1.99 21.17
C TYR A 101 8.37 -2.81 22.46
N LYS A 102 7.53 -3.83 22.52
CA LYS A 102 7.30 -4.66 23.71
C LYS A 102 8.21 -5.90 23.75
N THR A 103 8.86 -6.24 22.61
CA THR A 103 9.61 -7.49 22.47
C THR A 103 11.06 -7.20 22.09
N GLU A 104 12.03 -7.64 22.92
CA GLU A 104 13.46 -7.46 22.60
C GLU A 104 14.03 -8.65 21.82
N ARG A 105 13.74 -9.89 22.28
CA ARG A 105 14.37 -11.11 21.76
C ARG A 105 13.91 -11.54 20.37
N MET A 106 12.67 -11.23 19.98
CA MET A 106 12.07 -11.61 18.68
C MET A 106 11.72 -10.40 17.82
N ARG A 107 12.42 -9.28 18.01
CA ARG A 107 12.17 -8.02 17.28
C ARG A 107 12.26 -8.19 15.77
N TRP A 108 13.14 -9.06 15.28
CA TRP A 108 13.31 -9.32 13.86
C TRP A 108 12.05 -9.85 13.17
N ILE A 109 11.20 -10.61 13.89
CA ILE A 109 9.92 -11.11 13.36
C ILE A 109 8.96 -9.95 13.12
N TRP A 110 8.91 -9.03 14.07
CA TRP A 110 8.07 -7.83 13.94
C TRP A 110 8.61 -6.87 12.87
N ASP A 111 9.93 -6.76 12.74
CA ASP A 111 10.56 -6.00 11.68
C ASP A 111 10.20 -6.57 10.29
N ALA A 112 10.28 -7.89 10.14
CA ALA A 112 9.88 -8.59 8.93
C ALA A 112 8.36 -8.47 8.66
N GLY A 113 7.54 -8.55 9.72
CA GLY A 113 6.09 -8.39 9.64
C GLY A 113 5.68 -6.99 9.18
N PHE A 114 6.33 -5.95 9.73
CA PHE A 114 6.07 -4.56 9.33
C PHE A 114 6.46 -4.29 7.88
N ALA A 115 7.69 -4.67 7.50
CA ALA A 115 8.19 -4.47 6.14
C ALA A 115 7.46 -5.35 5.11
N GLY A 116 7.31 -6.65 5.42
CA GLY A 116 6.64 -7.62 4.56
C GLY A 116 5.16 -7.32 4.38
N GLY A 117 4.44 -6.97 5.46
CA GLY A 117 3.05 -6.56 5.39
C GLY A 117 2.85 -5.32 4.51
N SER A 118 3.72 -4.32 4.66
CA SER A 118 3.70 -3.11 3.83
C SER A 118 3.98 -3.41 2.35
N LEU A 119 4.96 -4.25 2.07
CA LEU A 119 5.30 -4.66 0.69
C LEU A 119 4.17 -5.44 0.04
N VAL A 120 3.62 -6.44 0.74
CA VAL A 120 2.51 -7.28 0.26
C VAL A 120 1.27 -6.42 -0.01
N ALA A 121 0.91 -5.53 0.91
CA ALA A 121 -0.24 -4.65 0.74
C ALA A 121 -0.07 -3.75 -0.49
N ALA A 122 1.07 -3.06 -0.64
CA ALA A 122 1.37 -2.19 -1.77
C ALA A 122 1.37 -2.98 -3.10
N PHE A 123 1.98 -4.15 -3.12
CA PHE A 123 2.06 -4.99 -4.32
C PHE A 123 0.68 -5.44 -4.79
N ILE A 124 -0.16 -5.94 -3.87
CA ILE A 124 -1.50 -6.41 -4.19
C ILE A 124 -2.42 -5.27 -4.64
N GLN A 125 -2.31 -4.10 -4.03
CA GLN A 125 -3.04 -2.91 -4.49
C GLN A 125 -2.72 -2.58 -5.95
N GLY A 126 -1.44 -2.51 -6.29
CA GLY A 126 -1.00 -2.22 -7.66
C GLY A 126 -1.43 -3.30 -8.65
N MET A 127 -1.32 -4.57 -8.25
CA MET A 127 -1.76 -5.70 -9.04
C MET A 127 -3.27 -5.70 -9.28
N THR A 128 -4.07 -5.39 -8.27
CA THR A 128 -5.53 -5.25 -8.39
C THR A 128 -5.91 -4.15 -9.37
N ILE A 129 -5.24 -2.99 -9.30
CA ILE A 129 -5.43 -1.89 -10.24
C ILE A 129 -5.07 -2.33 -11.66
N GLY A 130 -3.92 -3.00 -11.85
CA GLY A 130 -3.49 -3.52 -13.14
C GLY A 130 -4.50 -4.48 -13.75
N ALA A 131 -5.01 -5.43 -12.96
CA ALA A 131 -6.04 -6.37 -13.41
C ALA A 131 -7.37 -5.68 -13.78
N LEU A 132 -7.75 -4.63 -13.06
CA LEU A 132 -8.93 -3.82 -13.40
C LEU A 132 -8.76 -3.07 -14.71
N VAL A 133 -7.58 -2.52 -14.98
CA VAL A 133 -7.26 -1.80 -16.23
C VAL A 133 -7.24 -2.75 -17.41
N GLU A 134 -6.73 -3.95 -17.24
CA GLU A 134 -6.69 -4.99 -18.28
C GLU A 134 -8.10 -5.54 -18.59
N GLY A 135 -9.00 -5.45 -17.62
CA GLY A 135 -10.37 -5.94 -17.71
C GLY A 135 -10.52 -7.34 -17.13
N LEU A 136 -11.59 -7.52 -16.38
CA LEU A 136 -11.92 -8.81 -15.78
C LEU A 136 -12.89 -9.59 -16.66
N PRO A 137 -12.73 -10.91 -16.81
CA PRO A 137 -13.65 -11.73 -17.61
C PRO A 137 -15.01 -11.89 -16.88
N PHE A 138 -16.08 -11.39 -17.50
CA PHE A 138 -17.45 -11.53 -17.05
C PHE A 138 -18.31 -12.23 -18.09
N ALA A 139 -19.16 -13.14 -17.65
CA ALA A 139 -20.23 -13.73 -18.43
C ALA A 139 -21.53 -13.72 -17.63
N ASN A 140 -22.63 -13.26 -18.25
CA ASN A 140 -23.96 -13.17 -17.61
C ASN A 140 -23.96 -12.42 -16.25
N GLY A 141 -23.17 -11.37 -16.13
CA GLY A 141 -23.05 -10.56 -14.90
C GLY A 141 -22.29 -11.22 -13.76
N ARG A 142 -21.59 -12.33 -14.01
CA ARG A 142 -20.77 -13.04 -13.02
C ARG A 142 -19.31 -13.09 -13.49
N TYR A 143 -18.40 -13.02 -12.53
CA TYR A 143 -16.99 -13.23 -12.77
C TYR A 143 -16.73 -14.71 -13.16
N VAL A 144 -16.01 -14.94 -14.26
CA VAL A 144 -15.70 -16.27 -14.80
C VAL A 144 -14.19 -16.55 -14.93
N GLY A 145 -13.33 -15.66 -14.43
CA GLY A 145 -11.87 -15.76 -14.58
C GLY A 145 -11.19 -16.77 -13.66
N GLY A 146 -11.96 -17.48 -12.82
CA GLY A 146 -11.37 -18.41 -11.83
C GLY A 146 -10.61 -17.70 -10.71
N GLU A 147 -9.95 -18.46 -9.84
CA GLU A 147 -9.29 -17.94 -8.64
C GLU A 147 -8.05 -17.08 -8.95
N PHE A 148 -7.43 -17.28 -10.09
CA PHE A 148 -6.21 -16.60 -10.52
C PHE A 148 -6.37 -15.77 -11.80
N GLY A 149 -7.61 -15.52 -12.26
CA GLY A 149 -7.87 -14.77 -13.49
C GLY A 149 -7.42 -13.30 -13.46
N TRP A 150 -7.09 -12.78 -12.29
CA TRP A 150 -6.50 -11.45 -12.07
C TRP A 150 -4.95 -11.44 -12.16
N LEU A 151 -4.32 -12.62 -12.21
CA LEU A 151 -2.86 -12.75 -12.22
C LEU A 151 -2.35 -12.70 -13.67
N SER A 152 -2.03 -11.52 -14.14
CA SER A 152 -1.41 -11.29 -15.46
C SER A 152 -0.01 -10.68 -15.31
N PRO A 153 0.86 -10.80 -16.32
CA PRO A 153 2.16 -10.12 -16.34
C PRO A 153 2.04 -8.60 -16.19
N PHE A 154 1.00 -8.00 -16.77
CA PHE A 154 0.73 -6.57 -16.66
C PHE A 154 0.30 -6.19 -15.24
N ALA A 155 -0.59 -6.95 -14.62
CA ALA A 155 -0.99 -6.74 -13.24
C ALA A 155 0.21 -6.83 -12.28
N MET A 156 1.09 -7.83 -12.48
CA MET A 156 2.33 -7.96 -11.69
C MET A 156 3.25 -6.76 -11.88
N LEU A 157 3.41 -6.26 -13.10
CA LEU A 157 4.19 -5.07 -13.39
C LEU A 157 3.62 -3.82 -12.68
N CYS A 158 2.29 -3.68 -12.68
CA CYS A 158 1.60 -2.62 -11.94
C CYS A 158 1.85 -2.73 -10.42
N GLY A 159 1.86 -3.96 -9.88
CA GLY A 159 2.21 -4.22 -8.48
C GLY A 159 3.62 -3.73 -8.13
N ILE A 160 4.62 -4.09 -8.94
CA ILE A 160 5.99 -3.62 -8.78
C ILE A 160 6.06 -2.09 -8.91
N GLY A 161 5.39 -1.53 -9.92
CA GLY A 161 5.33 -0.08 -10.15
C GLY A 161 4.78 0.68 -8.95
N LEU A 162 3.70 0.17 -8.32
CA LEU A 162 3.12 0.82 -7.14
C LEU A 162 4.04 0.71 -5.92
N CYS A 163 4.71 -0.42 -5.71
CA CYS A 163 5.72 -0.56 -4.65
C CYS A 163 6.84 0.48 -4.80
N LEU A 164 7.35 0.69 -6.01
CA LEU A 164 8.35 1.72 -6.29
C LEU A 164 7.80 3.13 -6.07
N GLY A 165 6.58 3.40 -6.53
CA GLY A 165 5.90 4.68 -6.32
C GLY A 165 5.70 5.00 -4.85
N TYR A 166 5.21 4.04 -4.06
CA TYR A 166 5.05 4.22 -2.61
C TYR A 166 6.39 4.36 -1.89
N THR A 167 7.42 3.62 -2.33
CA THR A 167 8.78 3.78 -1.79
C THR A 167 9.30 5.20 -1.98
N LEU A 168 9.09 5.81 -3.16
CA LEU A 168 9.45 7.21 -3.42
C LEU A 168 8.61 8.18 -2.57
N LEU A 169 7.32 7.92 -2.43
CA LEU A 169 6.42 8.73 -1.60
C LEU A 169 6.83 8.69 -0.13
N GLY A 170 7.15 7.50 0.38
CA GLY A 170 7.71 7.31 1.73
C GLY A 170 9.05 8.01 1.92
N ALA A 171 9.95 7.96 0.91
CA ALA A 171 11.20 8.70 0.95
C ALA A 171 10.98 10.22 1.05
N CYS A 172 10.02 10.77 0.29
CA CYS A 172 9.64 12.18 0.39
C CYS A 172 9.14 12.55 1.79
N TRP A 173 8.35 11.67 2.42
CA TRP A 173 7.89 11.87 3.79
C TRP A 173 9.05 11.87 4.79
N LEU A 174 9.98 10.92 4.68
CA LEU A 174 11.14 10.82 5.56
C LEU A 174 12.08 12.03 5.43
N VAL A 175 12.28 12.57 4.23
CA VAL A 175 13.05 13.81 4.01
C VAL A 175 12.46 14.98 4.79
N ARG A 176 11.13 15.02 4.92
CA ARG A 176 10.43 16.10 5.63
C ARG A 176 10.41 15.91 7.14
N LYS A 177 10.34 14.66 7.61
CA LYS A 177 10.09 14.32 9.03
C LYS A 177 11.32 13.87 9.79
N CYS A 178 12.32 13.29 9.12
CA CYS A 178 13.54 12.81 9.76
C CYS A 178 14.71 13.77 9.54
N GLU A 179 15.72 13.60 10.40
CA GLU A 179 16.96 14.39 10.36
C GLU A 179 18.16 13.46 10.09
N ALA A 180 19.34 14.07 9.89
CA ALA A 180 20.62 13.41 9.72
C ALA A 180 20.62 12.28 8.67
N ASP A 181 21.15 11.13 9.03
CA ASP A 181 21.42 9.97 8.16
C ASP A 181 20.17 9.47 7.40
N VAL A 182 19.00 9.48 8.05
CA VAL A 182 17.75 8.99 7.42
C VAL A 182 17.31 9.93 6.31
N ARG A 183 17.38 11.24 6.57
CA ARG A 183 17.04 12.26 5.58
C ARG A 183 17.97 12.19 4.38
N GLU A 184 19.29 12.02 4.61
CA GLU A 184 20.26 11.93 3.52
C GLU A 184 20.04 10.68 2.66
N ALA A 185 19.83 9.52 3.29
CA ALA A 185 19.53 8.27 2.59
C ALA A 185 18.25 8.37 1.74
N ALA A 186 17.18 8.94 2.31
CA ALA A 186 15.93 9.17 1.61
C ALA A 186 16.11 10.15 0.44
N TYR A 187 16.90 11.20 0.60
CA TYR A 187 17.18 12.18 -0.45
C TYR A 187 17.91 11.55 -1.64
N ARG A 188 18.88 10.67 -1.39
CA ARG A 188 19.58 9.92 -2.45
C ARG A 188 18.61 9.05 -3.27
N LEU A 189 17.66 8.37 -2.62
CA LEU A 189 16.62 7.59 -3.32
C LEU A 189 15.76 8.46 -4.24
N ILE A 190 15.36 9.63 -3.79
CA ILE A 190 14.57 10.58 -4.60
C ILE A 190 15.38 11.05 -5.81
N GLN A 191 16.69 11.31 -5.65
CA GLN A 191 17.56 11.70 -6.76
C GLN A 191 17.67 10.60 -7.82
N ILE A 192 17.80 9.34 -7.42
CA ILE A 192 17.80 8.20 -8.34
C ILE A 192 16.47 8.12 -9.09
N GLY A 193 15.34 8.24 -8.39
CA GLY A 193 14.01 8.25 -9.01
C GLY A 193 13.85 9.39 -10.03
N ARG A 194 14.34 10.59 -9.72
CA ARG A 194 14.33 11.76 -10.65
C ARG A 194 15.20 11.51 -11.88
N ALA A 195 16.38 10.94 -11.72
CA ALA A 195 17.26 10.62 -12.83
C ALA A 195 16.59 9.61 -13.78
N SER A 196 15.98 8.54 -13.24
CA SER A 196 15.27 7.54 -14.02
C SER A 196 14.06 8.11 -14.79
N CYS A 197 13.39 9.13 -14.26
CA CYS A 197 12.30 9.82 -14.95
C CYS A 197 12.81 10.79 -16.03
N ARG A 198 14.00 11.38 -15.84
CA ARG A 198 14.53 12.40 -16.76
C ARG A 198 15.13 11.81 -18.03
N GLU A 199 15.64 10.58 -17.97
CA GLU A 199 16.22 9.91 -19.16
C GLU A 199 15.16 9.41 -20.16
N ARG A 200 13.85 9.55 -19.85
CA ARG A 200 12.75 9.12 -20.72
C ARG A 200 12.04 10.25 -21.47
N VAL A 201 12.56 11.47 -21.41
CA VAL A 201 12.11 12.63 -22.17
C VAL A 201 13.24 13.10 -23.07
#